data_85e4b8381702b5d477bc7c35d934ab88
#
_entry.id   85e4b8381702b5d477bc7c35d934ab88
#
_cell.length_a   1.000
_cell.length_b   1.000
_cell.length_c   1.000
_cell.angle_alpha   90.00
_cell.angle_beta   90.00
_cell.angle_gamma   90.00
#
_symmetry.space_group_name_H-M   'P 1'
#
loop_
_entity.id
_entity.type
_entity.pdbx_description
1 polymer ?
#
loop_
_entity_poly.entity_id
_entity_poly.type
_entity_poly.pdbx_seq_one_letter_code
_entity_poly.pdbx_strand_id
1 'polypeptide(L)'
;MKVTLRTKPLSNGSESIYLDVYDKGKRKYEYLRLYLVPEVDEKAKRMNANAMKKAEEIKAQYVLGKHKRQEKSSTSPTLIEWLDQYEKHMKEVRRVSKAVKDHIHLLRPILEGYLTHNRKKNIKIDAFGRKEVLGFLMYMRNWKAEKKGKLSQGTMVSYQQRLIAVFNAAIQEGYIVTNPFELIENHERIQKPAPMPISLSIDEVEKIAHVIPGKEEDAEVQRAFLFGCFTGIRKSDIRDLKWSEIKEIDGGKAIVKIQVKTDLLVVVPLCENALNYLPSKMEDEYVFHLPKRTGLGLGLQRIIKASGIEKPITFHTSRRTFATLTYASGSDLMTVSRLLGHTNISTTEIYADVMMDSKVRAMQSISDLFK
;
A
#
# COMPACT_ATOMS: atom_id res chain seq x y z
N MET A 1 -7.61 22.62 39.35
CA MET A 1 -7.94 21.27 38.85
C MET A 1 -6.83 20.31 39.18
N LYS A 2 -7.10 19.15 39.79
CA LYS A 2 -6.13 18.06 40.06
C LYS A 2 -6.57 16.85 39.24
N VAL A 3 -5.66 16.30 38.42
CA VAL A 3 -5.91 15.12 37.56
C VAL A 3 -4.92 14.03 37.91
N THR A 4 -5.42 12.87 38.25
CA THR A 4 -4.62 11.72 38.67
C THR A 4 -4.98 10.50 37.84
N LEU A 5 -3.99 9.79 37.28
CA LEU A 5 -4.21 8.49 36.67
C LEU A 5 -4.39 7.43 37.74
N ARG A 6 -5.39 6.58 37.54
CA ARG A 6 -5.69 5.42 38.39
C ARG A 6 -6.06 4.22 37.56
N THR A 7 -5.95 3.04 38.14
CA THR A 7 -6.40 1.80 37.52
C THR A 7 -7.53 1.17 38.34
N LYS A 8 -8.37 0.37 37.69
CA LYS A 8 -9.42 -0.41 38.30
C LYS A 8 -9.34 -1.85 37.76
N PRO A 9 -9.23 -2.86 38.66
CA PRO A 9 -9.19 -4.25 38.23
C PRO A 9 -10.52 -4.68 37.59
N LEU A 10 -10.41 -5.56 36.61
CA LEU A 10 -11.52 -6.19 35.89
C LEU A 10 -11.54 -7.69 36.17
N SER A 11 -12.69 -8.33 35.96
CA SER A 11 -12.90 -9.77 36.21
C SER A 11 -12.01 -10.70 35.36
N ASN A 12 -11.44 -10.19 34.28
CA ASN A 12 -10.55 -10.94 33.37
C ASN A 12 -9.05 -10.81 33.73
N GLY A 13 -8.72 -10.26 34.92
CA GLY A 13 -7.34 -10.05 35.36
C GLY A 13 -6.62 -8.84 34.75
N SER A 14 -7.27 -8.08 33.88
CA SER A 14 -6.75 -6.82 33.36
C SER A 14 -7.17 -5.64 34.24
N GLU A 15 -6.50 -4.50 34.08
CA GLU A 15 -6.89 -3.26 34.78
C GLU A 15 -7.30 -2.18 33.80
N SER A 16 -8.41 -1.50 34.04
CA SER A 16 -8.87 -0.35 33.26
C SER A 16 -8.24 0.93 33.79
N ILE A 17 -7.63 1.73 32.91
CA ILE A 17 -7.03 3.02 33.27
C ILE A 17 -8.10 4.14 33.17
N TYR A 18 -8.13 5.02 34.18
CA TYR A 18 -9.03 6.15 34.21
C TYR A 18 -8.36 7.39 34.82
N LEU A 19 -8.89 8.57 34.51
CA LEU A 19 -8.56 9.84 35.15
C LEU A 19 -9.49 10.09 36.32
N ASP A 20 -8.91 10.36 37.47
CA ASP A 20 -9.58 10.89 38.65
C ASP A 20 -9.37 12.41 38.66
N VAL A 21 -10.42 13.13 38.29
CA VAL A 21 -10.38 14.60 38.11
C VAL A 21 -11.13 15.25 39.27
N TYR A 22 -10.43 16.12 39.98
CA TYR A 22 -11.01 16.96 41.03
C TYR A 22 -10.89 18.43 40.64
N ASP A 23 -12.04 19.08 40.48
CA ASP A 23 -12.09 20.49 40.10
C ASP A 23 -13.23 21.21 40.80
N LYS A 24 -12.96 22.37 41.41
CA LYS A 24 -13.94 23.24 42.07
C LYS A 24 -14.90 22.47 42.98
N GLY A 25 -14.39 21.58 43.85
CA GLY A 25 -15.17 20.79 44.78
C GLY A 25 -15.91 19.58 44.21
N LYS A 26 -15.85 19.37 42.89
CA LYS A 26 -16.46 18.22 42.21
C LYS A 26 -15.43 17.18 41.78
N ARG A 27 -15.74 15.92 42.00
CA ARG A 27 -14.93 14.79 41.60
C ARG A 27 -15.59 14.04 40.46
N LYS A 28 -14.82 13.74 39.40
CA LYS A 28 -15.27 13.03 38.19
C LYS A 28 -14.26 11.95 37.82
N TYR A 29 -14.76 10.80 37.40
CA TYR A 29 -13.95 9.72 36.88
C TYR A 29 -14.15 9.63 35.37
N GLU A 30 -13.04 9.61 34.62
CA GLU A 30 -13.08 9.51 33.17
C GLU A 30 -12.25 8.29 32.70
N TYR A 31 -12.95 7.25 32.25
CA TYR A 31 -12.34 6.00 31.80
C TYR A 31 -11.74 6.19 30.42
N LEU A 32 -10.43 5.91 30.29
CA LEU A 32 -9.68 6.14 29.04
C LEU A 32 -9.82 5.03 28.00
N ARG A 33 -10.50 3.93 28.37
CA ARG A 33 -10.59 2.70 27.56
C ARG A 33 -9.21 2.13 27.19
N LEU A 34 -8.22 2.42 28.02
CA LEU A 34 -6.90 1.82 28.00
C LEU A 34 -6.83 0.77 29.11
N TYR A 35 -6.16 -0.33 28.84
CA TYR A 35 -6.14 -1.48 29.74
C TYR A 35 -4.71 -1.92 29.94
N LEU A 36 -4.39 -2.31 31.18
CA LEU A 36 -3.19 -3.05 31.53
C LEU A 36 -3.55 -4.52 31.55
N VAL A 37 -2.73 -5.36 30.93
CA VAL A 37 -2.87 -6.80 30.94
C VAL A 37 -1.91 -7.42 31.95
N PRO A 38 -2.17 -8.64 32.46
CA PRO A 38 -1.21 -9.34 33.33
C PRO A 38 0.16 -9.46 32.65
N GLU A 39 1.23 -9.11 33.36
CA GLU A 39 2.60 -9.11 32.82
C GLU A 39 3.21 -10.52 32.81
N VAL A 40 2.70 -11.38 31.95
CA VAL A 40 3.15 -12.77 31.82
C VAL A 40 4.39 -12.91 30.91
N ASP A 41 4.68 -11.91 30.07
CA ASP A 41 5.82 -11.91 29.15
C ASP A 41 6.30 -10.47 28.84
N GLU A 42 7.45 -10.35 28.16
CA GLU A 42 8.02 -9.07 27.74
C GLU A 42 7.10 -8.29 26.77
N LYS A 43 6.25 -8.98 26.06
CA LYS A 43 5.27 -8.37 25.16
C LYS A 43 4.16 -7.68 25.96
N ALA A 44 3.64 -8.33 26.99
CA ALA A 44 2.66 -7.75 27.89
C ALA A 44 3.22 -6.50 28.61
N LYS A 45 4.48 -6.53 29.04
CA LYS A 45 5.18 -5.36 29.62
C LYS A 45 5.24 -4.20 28.63
N ARG A 46 5.60 -4.45 27.36
CA ARG A 46 5.63 -3.40 26.30
C ARG A 46 4.24 -2.86 26.02
N MET A 47 3.21 -3.69 26.00
CA MET A 47 1.81 -3.25 25.81
C MET A 47 1.39 -2.35 26.99
N ASN A 48 1.68 -2.73 28.22
CA ASN A 48 1.39 -1.95 29.41
C ASN A 48 2.13 -0.61 29.41
N ALA A 49 3.42 -0.61 29.07
CA ALA A 49 4.22 0.61 28.94
C ALA A 49 3.64 1.58 27.90
N ASN A 50 3.21 1.07 26.74
CA ASN A 50 2.56 1.87 25.70
C ASN A 50 1.19 2.41 26.15
N ALA A 51 0.39 1.60 26.85
CA ALA A 51 -0.90 2.03 27.38
C ALA A 51 -0.73 3.14 28.44
N MET A 52 0.26 2.99 29.34
CA MET A 52 0.58 4.00 30.35
C MET A 52 1.11 5.30 29.73
N LYS A 53 2.03 5.21 28.76
CA LYS A 53 2.52 6.38 28.01
C LYS A 53 1.38 7.16 27.39
N LYS A 54 0.46 6.48 26.71
CA LYS A 54 -0.72 7.09 26.09
C LYS A 54 -1.66 7.71 27.12
N ALA A 55 -1.83 7.06 28.27
CA ALA A 55 -2.62 7.60 29.39
C ALA A 55 -2.01 8.88 29.97
N GLU A 56 -0.70 8.97 30.11
CA GLU A 56 -0.01 10.20 30.55
C GLU A 56 -0.09 11.30 29.51
N GLU A 57 -0.02 11.01 28.22
CA GLU A 57 -0.23 11.99 27.14
C GLU A 57 -1.66 12.58 27.22
N ILE A 58 -2.67 11.74 27.42
CA ILE A 58 -4.08 12.16 27.59
C ILE A 58 -4.23 13.02 28.85
N LYS A 59 -3.62 12.62 29.96
CA LYS A 59 -3.63 13.39 31.21
C LYS A 59 -3.00 14.79 31.01
N ALA A 60 -1.84 14.85 30.31
CA ALA A 60 -1.21 16.12 30.00
C ALA A 60 -2.07 17.04 29.16
N GLN A 61 -2.75 16.50 28.13
CA GLN A 61 -3.71 17.25 27.33
C GLN A 61 -4.91 17.74 28.16
N TYR A 62 -5.37 16.91 29.09
CA TYR A 62 -6.45 17.26 30.00
C TYR A 62 -6.07 18.44 30.92
N VAL A 63 -4.89 18.40 31.50
CA VAL A 63 -4.35 19.49 32.37
C VAL A 63 -4.15 20.79 31.59
N LEU A 64 -3.72 20.70 30.32
CA LEU A 64 -3.52 21.85 29.44
C LEU A 64 -4.83 22.45 28.89
N GLY A 65 -5.99 21.91 29.26
CA GLY A 65 -7.29 22.31 28.69
C GLY A 65 -7.43 22.04 27.18
N LYS A 66 -6.47 21.32 26.60
CA LYS A 66 -6.47 20.92 25.19
C LYS A 66 -7.21 19.61 24.95
N HIS A 67 -7.55 18.89 26.01
CA HIS A 67 -8.41 17.73 25.93
C HIS A 67 -9.81 18.22 25.67
N LYS A 68 -10.23 18.20 24.42
CA LYS A 68 -11.66 18.38 24.09
C LYS A 68 -12.40 17.29 24.85
N ARG A 69 -13.18 17.69 25.83
CA ARG A 69 -14.05 16.82 26.59
C ARG A 69 -14.80 15.95 25.61
N GLN A 70 -14.58 14.65 25.62
CA GLN A 70 -15.57 13.72 25.12
C GLN A 70 -16.73 13.79 26.12
N GLU A 71 -17.56 14.83 26.02
CA GLU A 71 -18.92 14.69 26.42
C GLU A 71 -19.36 13.44 25.68
N LYS A 72 -19.94 12.48 26.39
CA LYS A 72 -20.75 11.45 25.74
C LYS A 72 -21.70 12.22 24.82
N SER A 73 -21.25 12.47 23.60
CA SER A 73 -22.17 12.94 22.61
C SER A 73 -23.11 11.75 22.46
N SER A 74 -24.36 11.99 22.84
CA SER A 74 -25.47 11.10 22.51
C SER A 74 -25.56 10.81 21.01
N THR A 75 -24.58 11.20 20.26
CA THR A 75 -24.48 11.35 18.81
C THR A 75 -23.18 10.82 18.20
N SER A 76 -22.49 9.83 18.82
CA SER A 76 -21.47 9.09 18.04
C SER A 76 -22.15 8.54 16.78
N PRO A 77 -21.63 8.85 15.58
CA PRO A 77 -22.21 8.35 14.34
C PRO A 77 -22.13 6.82 14.30
N THR A 78 -22.99 6.21 13.53
CA THR A 78 -22.79 4.82 13.15
C THR A 78 -21.51 4.70 12.31
N LEU A 79 -20.95 3.49 12.24
CA LEU A 79 -19.74 3.27 11.43
C LEU A 79 -19.95 3.64 9.96
N ILE A 80 -21.16 3.42 9.41
CA ILE A 80 -21.48 3.77 8.02
C ILE A 80 -21.61 5.29 7.85
N GLU A 81 -22.32 5.98 8.76
CA GLU A 81 -22.41 7.45 8.73
C GLU A 81 -21.02 8.11 8.85
N TRP A 82 -20.16 7.55 9.71
CA TRP A 82 -18.78 8.02 9.79
C TRP A 82 -17.99 7.77 8.49
N LEU A 83 -18.16 6.61 7.86
CA LEU A 83 -17.53 6.31 6.59
C LEU A 83 -17.97 7.31 5.50
N ASP A 84 -19.25 7.71 5.48
CA ASP A 84 -19.76 8.74 4.56
C ASP A 84 -19.10 10.10 4.80
N GLN A 85 -19.02 10.53 6.07
CA GLN A 85 -18.34 11.77 6.44
C GLN A 85 -16.86 11.75 6.07
N TYR A 86 -16.17 10.62 6.31
CA TYR A 86 -14.77 10.43 5.95
C TYR A 86 -14.54 10.47 4.44
N GLU A 87 -15.40 9.82 3.66
CA GLU A 87 -15.32 9.86 2.18
C GLU A 87 -15.54 11.29 1.65
N LYS A 88 -16.49 12.02 2.21
CA LYS A 88 -16.74 13.42 1.86
C LYS A 88 -15.52 14.29 2.16
N HIS A 89 -14.99 14.20 3.37
CA HIS A 89 -13.79 14.93 3.78
C HIS A 89 -12.58 14.63 2.89
N MET A 90 -12.38 13.35 2.54
CA MET A 90 -11.29 12.94 1.64
C MET A 90 -11.44 13.49 0.21
N LYS A 91 -12.68 13.78 -0.24
CA LYS A 91 -12.91 14.41 -1.55
C LYS A 91 -12.62 15.90 -1.52
N GLU A 92 -12.93 16.58 -0.41
CA GLU A 92 -12.87 18.05 -0.29
C GLU A 92 -11.49 18.57 0.10
N VAL A 93 -10.78 17.89 1.01
CA VAL A 93 -9.59 18.42 1.68
C VAL A 93 -8.27 17.88 1.12
N ARG A 94 -8.27 16.75 0.41
CA ARG A 94 -7.01 16.16 -0.09
C ARG A 94 -7.07 15.85 -1.58
N ARG A 95 -5.96 16.13 -2.26
CA ARG A 95 -5.61 15.49 -3.55
C ARG A 95 -5.38 13.99 -3.35
N VAL A 96 -6.43 13.27 -2.96
CA VAL A 96 -6.35 11.84 -2.74
C VAL A 96 -6.36 11.13 -4.09
N SER A 97 -5.42 10.22 -4.30
CA SER A 97 -5.37 9.45 -5.54
C SER A 97 -6.68 8.68 -5.77
N LYS A 98 -7.06 8.54 -7.03
CA LYS A 98 -8.27 7.78 -7.43
C LYS A 98 -8.28 6.37 -6.83
N ALA A 99 -7.12 5.70 -6.73
CA ALA A 99 -7.01 4.37 -6.15
C ALA A 99 -7.45 4.30 -4.68
N VAL A 100 -7.19 5.36 -3.88
CA VAL A 100 -7.64 5.41 -2.48
C VAL A 100 -9.16 5.52 -2.40
N LYS A 101 -9.76 6.37 -3.23
CA LYS A 101 -11.22 6.53 -3.32
C LYS A 101 -11.89 5.23 -3.77
N ASP A 102 -11.35 4.58 -4.80
CA ASP A 102 -11.87 3.31 -5.32
C ASP A 102 -11.82 2.20 -4.24
N HIS A 103 -10.77 2.14 -3.41
CA HIS A 103 -10.65 1.12 -2.36
C HIS A 103 -11.69 1.28 -1.25
N ILE A 104 -12.03 2.51 -0.84
CA ILE A 104 -13.09 2.75 0.15
C ILE A 104 -14.44 2.36 -0.42
N HIS A 105 -14.72 2.76 -1.67
CA HIS A 105 -15.96 2.42 -2.35
C HIS A 105 -16.14 0.90 -2.49
N LEU A 106 -15.08 0.14 -2.79
CA LEU A 106 -15.12 -1.32 -2.90
C LEU A 106 -15.17 -2.03 -1.54
N LEU A 107 -14.64 -1.41 -0.47
CA LEU A 107 -14.71 -1.92 0.90
C LEU A 107 -16.14 -1.85 1.45
N ARG A 108 -16.88 -0.78 1.13
CA ARG A 108 -18.21 -0.49 1.68
C ARG A 108 -19.19 -1.67 1.57
N PRO A 109 -19.44 -2.28 0.39
CA PRO A 109 -20.41 -3.38 0.28
C PRO A 109 -20.05 -4.59 1.15
N ILE A 110 -18.76 -4.84 1.35
CA ILE A 110 -18.27 -5.95 2.18
C ILE A 110 -18.49 -5.64 3.66
N LEU A 111 -18.23 -4.40 4.08
CA LEU A 111 -18.49 -3.95 5.45
C LEU A 111 -19.98 -3.96 5.77
N GLU A 112 -20.81 -3.42 4.90
CA GLU A 112 -22.27 -3.43 5.04
C GLU A 112 -22.84 -4.84 5.05
N GLY A 113 -22.30 -5.73 4.21
CA GLY A 113 -22.65 -7.15 4.22
C GLY A 113 -22.32 -7.82 5.56
N TYR A 114 -21.13 -7.57 6.11
CA TYR A 114 -20.75 -8.04 7.45
C TYR A 114 -21.69 -7.53 8.55
N LEU A 115 -21.98 -6.23 8.54
CA LEU A 115 -22.84 -5.60 9.55
C LEU A 115 -24.28 -6.13 9.45
N THR A 116 -24.79 -6.36 8.24
CA THR A 116 -26.11 -6.93 8.00
C THR A 116 -26.19 -8.37 8.50
N HIS A 117 -25.21 -9.20 8.12
CA HIS A 117 -25.15 -10.61 8.52
C HIS A 117 -25.13 -10.78 10.05
N ASN A 118 -24.45 -9.88 10.74
CA ASN A 118 -24.35 -9.88 12.20
C ASN A 118 -25.43 -9.06 12.92
N ARG A 119 -26.46 -8.54 12.23
CA ARG A 119 -27.53 -7.69 12.76
C ARG A 119 -27.00 -6.42 13.47
N LYS A 120 -25.91 -5.84 12.95
CA LYS A 120 -25.20 -4.69 13.52
C LYS A 120 -25.20 -3.47 12.62
N LYS A 121 -26.18 -3.30 11.72
CA LYS A 121 -26.24 -2.18 10.75
C LYS A 121 -26.05 -0.80 11.39
N ASN A 122 -26.59 -0.61 12.59
CA ASN A 122 -26.55 0.66 13.32
C ASN A 122 -25.47 0.69 14.41
N ILE A 123 -24.42 -0.14 14.29
CA ILE A 123 -23.33 -0.12 15.26
C ILE A 123 -22.66 1.25 15.26
N LYS A 124 -22.56 1.86 16.44
CA LYS A 124 -21.84 3.11 16.61
C LYS A 124 -20.34 2.87 16.49
N ILE A 125 -19.61 3.87 15.99
CA ILE A 125 -18.16 3.72 15.75
C ILE A 125 -17.39 3.41 17.04
N ASP A 126 -17.81 3.93 18.16
CA ASP A 126 -17.22 3.68 19.48
C ASP A 126 -17.55 2.30 20.05
N ALA A 127 -18.56 1.61 19.51
CA ALA A 127 -18.93 0.25 19.86
C ALA A 127 -18.26 -0.82 18.96
N PHE A 128 -17.57 -0.41 17.89
CA PHE A 128 -16.84 -1.32 17.01
C PHE A 128 -15.47 -1.65 17.65
N GLY A 129 -15.42 -2.73 18.41
CA GLY A 129 -14.26 -3.14 19.18
C GLY A 129 -13.50 -4.34 18.59
N ARG A 130 -12.67 -4.99 19.42
CA ARG A 130 -11.85 -6.16 19.05
C ARG A 130 -12.69 -7.28 18.42
N LYS A 131 -13.85 -7.60 19.00
CA LYS A 131 -14.74 -8.66 18.51
C LYS A 131 -15.22 -8.39 17.09
N GLU A 132 -15.58 -7.16 16.81
CA GLU A 132 -16.06 -6.73 15.51
C GLU A 132 -14.95 -6.74 14.46
N VAL A 133 -13.74 -6.31 14.82
CA VAL A 133 -12.57 -6.39 13.94
C VAL A 133 -12.30 -7.83 13.54
N LEU A 134 -12.16 -8.74 14.49
CA LEU A 134 -11.91 -10.16 14.21
C LEU A 134 -13.02 -10.79 13.37
N GLY A 135 -14.28 -10.48 13.71
CA GLY A 135 -15.43 -10.96 12.93
C GLY A 135 -15.41 -10.46 11.49
N PHE A 136 -15.06 -9.18 11.27
CA PHE A 136 -14.93 -8.60 9.94
C PHE A 136 -13.78 -9.22 9.14
N LEU A 137 -12.61 -9.41 9.75
CA LEU A 137 -11.47 -10.07 9.09
C LEU A 137 -11.81 -11.51 8.67
N MET A 138 -12.53 -12.25 9.54
CA MET A 138 -13.01 -13.59 9.21
C MET A 138 -14.06 -13.56 8.08
N TYR A 139 -14.98 -12.60 8.11
CA TYR A 139 -15.97 -12.41 7.05
C TYR A 139 -15.31 -12.14 5.70
N MET A 140 -14.28 -11.27 5.64
CA MET A 140 -13.52 -11.03 4.41
C MET A 140 -12.81 -12.28 3.87
N ARG A 141 -12.23 -13.12 4.75
CA ARG A 141 -11.58 -14.38 4.33
C ARG A 141 -12.55 -15.35 3.66
N ASN A 142 -13.81 -15.34 4.10
CA ASN A 142 -14.86 -16.23 3.62
C ASN A 142 -15.76 -15.59 2.53
N TRP A 143 -15.57 -14.29 2.28
CA TRP A 143 -16.41 -13.56 1.35
C TRP A 143 -16.20 -14.02 -0.10
N LYS A 144 -17.29 -14.25 -0.80
CA LYS A 144 -17.31 -14.60 -2.22
C LYS A 144 -18.23 -13.64 -2.97
N ALA A 145 -17.70 -12.97 -3.98
CA ALA A 145 -18.53 -12.24 -4.93
C ALA A 145 -19.09 -13.21 -5.98
N GLU A 146 -20.37 -13.05 -6.35
CA GLU A 146 -21.03 -13.89 -7.35
C GLU A 146 -20.25 -13.98 -8.67
N LYS A 147 -19.64 -12.85 -9.11
CA LYS A 147 -18.91 -12.75 -10.39
C LYS A 147 -17.38 -12.79 -10.28
N LYS A 148 -16.81 -12.60 -9.10
CA LYS A 148 -15.35 -12.40 -8.94
C LYS A 148 -14.66 -13.42 -8.03
N GLY A 149 -15.41 -14.35 -7.45
CA GLY A 149 -14.87 -15.35 -6.53
C GLY A 149 -14.39 -14.74 -5.20
N LYS A 150 -13.39 -15.37 -4.57
CA LYS A 150 -12.83 -14.95 -3.28
C LYS A 150 -11.97 -13.70 -3.43
N LEU A 151 -11.90 -12.90 -2.37
CA LEU A 151 -10.93 -11.79 -2.30
C LEU A 151 -9.49 -12.32 -2.29
N SER A 152 -8.63 -11.67 -3.06
CA SER A 152 -7.19 -11.94 -2.95
C SER A 152 -6.65 -11.44 -1.60
N GLN A 153 -5.60 -12.09 -1.10
CA GLN A 153 -4.96 -11.68 0.16
C GLN A 153 -4.48 -10.21 0.11
N GLY A 154 -3.89 -9.77 -1.01
CA GLY A 154 -3.49 -8.38 -1.20
C GLY A 154 -4.67 -7.39 -1.16
N THR A 155 -5.84 -7.77 -1.69
CA THR A 155 -7.05 -6.96 -1.60
C THR A 155 -7.54 -6.85 -0.16
N MET A 156 -7.57 -7.96 0.58
CA MET A 156 -7.97 -7.97 1.98
C MET A 156 -7.04 -7.10 2.84
N VAL A 157 -5.72 -7.17 2.61
CA VAL A 157 -4.74 -6.29 3.29
C VAL A 157 -5.03 -4.82 2.97
N SER A 158 -5.32 -4.50 1.71
CA SER A 158 -5.66 -3.13 1.31
C SER A 158 -6.93 -2.61 2.02
N TYR A 159 -7.95 -3.45 2.13
CA TYR A 159 -9.18 -3.09 2.85
C TYR A 159 -8.95 -2.93 4.35
N GLN A 160 -8.19 -3.83 4.97
CA GLN A 160 -7.76 -3.69 6.36
C GLN A 160 -7.04 -2.35 6.60
N GLN A 161 -6.08 -1.99 5.76
CA GLN A 161 -5.34 -0.72 5.86
C GLN A 161 -6.27 0.50 5.71
N ARG A 162 -7.27 0.43 4.81
CA ARG A 162 -8.25 1.51 4.66
C ARG A 162 -9.13 1.67 5.88
N LEU A 163 -9.60 0.55 6.45
CA LEU A 163 -10.41 0.60 7.66
C LEU A 163 -9.62 1.11 8.86
N ILE A 164 -8.35 0.74 9.00
CA ILE A 164 -7.44 1.32 10.00
C ILE A 164 -7.35 2.85 9.83
N ALA A 165 -7.21 3.35 8.60
CA ALA A 165 -7.15 4.79 8.35
C ALA A 165 -8.46 5.50 8.70
N VAL A 166 -9.62 4.89 8.44
CA VAL A 166 -10.96 5.40 8.84
C VAL A 166 -11.05 5.53 10.36
N PHE A 167 -10.60 4.54 11.13
CA PHE A 167 -10.60 4.60 12.59
C PHE A 167 -9.58 5.60 13.13
N ASN A 168 -8.40 5.73 12.49
CA ASN A 168 -7.43 6.77 12.89
C ASN A 168 -8.00 8.17 12.70
N ALA A 169 -8.74 8.42 11.63
CA ALA A 169 -9.44 9.69 11.44
C ALA A 169 -10.53 9.91 12.50
N ALA A 170 -11.25 8.85 12.90
CA ALA A 170 -12.23 8.94 13.99
C ALA A 170 -11.61 9.29 15.36
N ILE A 171 -10.35 8.88 15.59
CA ILE A 171 -9.59 9.33 16.77
C ILE A 171 -9.30 10.83 16.67
N GLN A 172 -8.89 11.32 15.51
CA GLN A 172 -8.60 12.76 15.30
C GLN A 172 -9.84 13.63 15.52
N GLU A 173 -11.02 13.14 15.13
CA GLU A 173 -12.31 13.80 15.36
C GLU A 173 -12.87 13.59 16.77
N GLY A 174 -12.21 12.77 17.60
CA GLY A 174 -12.60 12.54 18.99
C GLY A 174 -13.77 11.58 19.19
N TYR A 175 -14.21 10.83 18.16
CA TYR A 175 -15.28 9.83 18.31
C TYR A 175 -14.83 8.58 19.07
N ILE A 176 -13.55 8.21 18.95
CA ILE A 176 -12.94 7.07 19.66
C ILE A 176 -11.56 7.46 20.20
N VAL A 177 -11.11 6.78 21.22
CA VAL A 177 -9.79 7.01 21.86
C VAL A 177 -8.71 6.11 21.28
N THR A 178 -9.07 4.89 20.90
CA THR A 178 -8.12 3.86 20.45
C THR A 178 -8.63 3.23 19.17
N ASN A 179 -7.73 2.97 18.24
CA ASN A 179 -8.09 2.25 17.03
C ASN A 179 -8.40 0.78 17.39
N PRO A 180 -9.57 0.24 17.02
CA PRO A 180 -9.93 -1.13 17.36
C PRO A 180 -8.97 -2.18 16.78
N PHE A 181 -8.21 -1.87 15.74
CA PHE A 181 -7.13 -2.73 15.22
C PHE A 181 -5.89 -2.78 16.12
N GLU A 182 -5.74 -1.85 17.06
CA GLU A 182 -4.68 -1.93 18.09
C GLU A 182 -5.01 -2.96 19.18
N LEU A 183 -6.27 -3.37 19.27
CA LEU A 183 -6.76 -4.36 20.24
C LEU A 183 -6.56 -5.81 19.77
N ILE A 184 -6.10 -6.02 18.55
CA ILE A 184 -5.80 -7.33 17.96
C ILE A 184 -4.30 -7.51 17.79
N GLU A 185 -3.85 -8.75 17.91
CA GLU A 185 -2.45 -9.09 17.72
C GLU A 185 -2.05 -9.11 16.24
N ASN A 186 -0.74 -8.98 15.98
CA ASN A 186 -0.26 -8.92 14.60
C ASN A 186 -0.57 -10.19 13.80
N HIS A 187 -0.52 -11.37 14.43
CA HIS A 187 -0.85 -12.64 13.78
C HIS A 187 -2.36 -12.80 13.46
N GLU A 188 -3.24 -12.09 14.19
CA GLU A 188 -4.69 -12.07 13.93
C GLU A 188 -5.04 -11.22 12.70
N ARG A 189 -4.18 -10.27 12.33
CA ARG A 189 -4.34 -9.40 11.15
C ARG A 189 -4.15 -10.20 9.87
N ILE A 190 -4.71 -9.69 8.78
CA ILE A 190 -4.41 -10.23 7.46
C ILE A 190 -3.01 -9.79 7.08
N GLN A 191 -2.11 -10.74 6.94
CA GLN A 191 -0.71 -10.49 6.61
C GLN A 191 -0.53 -10.22 5.13
N LYS A 192 0.48 -9.41 4.78
CA LYS A 192 0.89 -9.24 3.39
C LYS A 192 1.43 -10.59 2.86
N PRO A 193 1.03 -11.02 1.65
CA PRO A 193 1.72 -12.14 1.03
C PRO A 193 3.18 -11.78 0.81
N ALA A 194 4.06 -12.77 0.92
CA ALA A 194 5.47 -12.58 0.57
C ALA A 194 5.57 -12.05 -0.88
N PRO A 195 6.36 -11.01 -1.14
CA PRO A 195 6.55 -10.53 -2.49
C PRO A 195 7.29 -11.60 -3.32
N MET A 196 6.66 -12.06 -4.38
CA MET A 196 7.30 -12.87 -5.41
C MET A 196 7.25 -12.08 -6.72
N PRO A 197 8.22 -11.19 -6.98
CA PRO A 197 8.20 -10.39 -8.18
C PRO A 197 8.47 -11.28 -9.40
N ILE A 198 7.48 -11.39 -10.28
CA ILE A 198 7.62 -12.05 -11.57
C ILE A 198 8.35 -11.08 -12.49
N SER A 199 9.49 -11.52 -13.02
CA SER A 199 10.28 -10.87 -14.07
C SER A 199 10.50 -11.84 -15.23
N LEU A 200 10.92 -11.30 -16.36
CA LEU A 200 11.30 -12.05 -17.56
C LEU A 200 12.82 -12.28 -17.56
N SER A 201 13.25 -13.44 -18.07
CA SER A 201 14.63 -13.68 -18.46
C SER A 201 14.96 -12.95 -19.78
N ILE A 202 16.24 -12.91 -20.15
CA ILE A 202 16.67 -12.37 -21.45
C ILE A 202 15.99 -13.11 -22.58
N ASP A 203 16.02 -14.46 -22.57
CA ASP A 203 15.39 -15.30 -23.59
C ASP A 203 13.87 -15.07 -23.70
N GLU A 204 13.19 -14.80 -22.57
CA GLU A 204 11.76 -14.49 -22.57
C GLU A 204 11.48 -13.10 -23.15
N VAL A 205 12.34 -12.12 -22.92
CA VAL A 205 12.25 -10.80 -23.57
C VAL A 205 12.44 -10.94 -25.07
N GLU A 206 13.42 -11.73 -25.52
CA GLU A 206 13.66 -12.02 -26.94
C GLU A 206 12.49 -12.76 -27.58
N LYS A 207 11.90 -13.76 -26.92
CA LYS A 207 10.68 -14.43 -27.41
C LYS A 207 9.55 -13.45 -27.64
N ILE A 208 9.33 -12.51 -26.70
CA ILE A 208 8.32 -11.46 -26.87
C ILE A 208 8.66 -10.56 -28.07
N ALA A 209 9.92 -10.19 -28.24
CA ALA A 209 10.37 -9.34 -29.35
C ALA A 209 10.14 -9.98 -30.73
N HIS A 210 10.26 -11.30 -30.83
CA HIS A 210 10.05 -12.04 -32.10
C HIS A 210 8.57 -12.35 -32.41
N VAL A 211 7.62 -12.06 -31.51
CA VAL A 211 6.21 -12.21 -31.82
C VAL A 211 5.81 -11.21 -32.89
N ILE A 212 5.16 -11.67 -33.95
CA ILE A 212 4.54 -10.80 -34.96
C ILE A 212 3.10 -10.55 -34.56
N PRO A 213 2.72 -9.33 -34.11
CA PRO A 213 1.38 -9.03 -33.71
C PRO A 213 0.42 -8.98 -34.91
N GLY A 214 -0.75 -9.58 -34.77
CA GLY A 214 -1.78 -9.59 -35.81
C GLY A 214 -2.56 -8.28 -35.94
N LYS A 215 -2.33 -7.31 -35.04
CA LYS A 215 -2.99 -5.99 -35.01
C LYS A 215 -1.97 -4.90 -34.74
N GLU A 216 -2.16 -3.75 -35.38
CA GLU A 216 -1.29 -2.58 -35.18
C GLU A 216 -1.30 -2.11 -33.70
N GLU A 217 -2.47 -2.09 -33.07
CA GLU A 217 -2.58 -1.77 -31.64
C GLU A 217 -1.74 -2.72 -30.75
N ASP A 218 -1.66 -4.00 -31.11
CA ASP A 218 -0.86 -4.99 -30.36
C ASP A 218 0.64 -4.78 -30.62
N ALA A 219 1.03 -4.37 -31.82
CA ALA A 219 2.42 -4.00 -32.13
C ALA A 219 2.87 -2.81 -31.30
N GLU A 220 2.01 -1.82 -31.12
CA GLU A 220 2.29 -0.67 -30.27
C GLU A 220 2.38 -1.06 -28.78
N VAL A 221 1.52 -1.97 -28.32
CA VAL A 221 1.58 -2.53 -26.96
C VAL A 221 2.88 -3.31 -26.75
N GLN A 222 3.30 -4.12 -27.72
CA GLN A 222 4.57 -4.88 -27.67
C GLN A 222 5.75 -3.94 -27.58
N ARG A 223 5.84 -2.96 -28.47
CA ARG A 223 6.90 -1.96 -28.51
C ARG A 223 7.04 -1.22 -27.20
N ALA A 224 5.94 -0.71 -26.66
CA ALA A 224 5.91 -0.01 -25.38
C ALA A 224 6.24 -0.91 -24.18
N PHE A 225 5.85 -2.18 -24.22
CA PHE A 225 6.20 -3.16 -23.18
C PHE A 225 7.70 -3.45 -23.18
N LEU A 226 8.29 -3.71 -24.36
CA LEU A 226 9.72 -3.95 -24.51
C LEU A 226 10.53 -2.70 -24.14
N PHE A 227 10.11 -1.52 -24.58
CA PHE A 227 10.69 -0.26 -24.12
C PHE A 227 10.70 -0.15 -22.60
N GLY A 228 9.62 -0.56 -21.94
CA GLY A 228 9.53 -0.63 -20.48
C GLY A 228 10.48 -1.63 -19.86
N CYS A 229 10.84 -2.73 -20.55
CA CYS A 229 11.86 -3.70 -20.10
C CYS A 229 13.27 -3.13 -20.10
N PHE A 230 13.56 -2.12 -20.93
CA PHE A 230 14.88 -1.49 -21.06
C PHE A 230 14.97 -0.10 -20.40
N THR A 231 13.88 0.47 -19.93
CA THR A 231 13.88 1.79 -19.28
C THR A 231 13.36 1.79 -17.85
N GLY A 232 12.60 0.76 -17.47
CA GLY A 232 12.02 0.63 -16.13
C GLY A 232 10.97 1.69 -15.78
N ILE A 233 10.59 2.61 -16.67
CA ILE A 233 9.58 3.62 -16.38
C ILE A 233 8.19 2.99 -16.18
N ARG A 234 7.34 3.65 -15.39
CA ARG A 234 6.01 3.10 -15.08
C ARG A 234 5.10 3.13 -16.32
N LYS A 235 4.14 2.22 -16.38
CA LYS A 235 3.13 2.18 -17.44
C LYS A 235 2.41 3.53 -17.66
N SER A 236 2.10 4.25 -16.58
CA SER A 236 1.53 5.59 -16.66
C SER A 236 2.46 6.55 -17.39
N ASP A 237 3.75 6.48 -17.02
CA ASP A 237 4.77 7.38 -17.55
C ASP A 237 5.12 7.05 -19.01
N ILE A 238 5.05 5.76 -19.42
CA ILE A 238 5.14 5.36 -20.85
C ILE A 238 3.97 5.93 -21.65
N ARG A 239 2.75 5.80 -21.12
CA ARG A 239 1.55 6.30 -21.79
C ARG A 239 1.59 7.81 -22.03
N ASP A 240 2.11 8.54 -21.04
CA ASP A 240 2.13 10.01 -21.05
C ASP A 240 3.53 10.55 -21.45
N LEU A 241 4.40 9.68 -22.02
CA LEU A 241 5.73 10.08 -22.47
C LEU A 241 5.65 10.95 -23.71
N LYS A 242 6.25 12.14 -23.64
CA LYS A 242 6.31 13.09 -24.74
C LYS A 242 7.69 13.09 -25.39
N TRP A 243 7.72 13.41 -26.68
CA TRP A 243 8.99 13.60 -27.39
C TRP A 243 9.86 14.69 -26.77
N SER A 244 9.24 15.72 -26.20
CA SER A 244 9.93 16.80 -25.47
C SER A 244 10.63 16.34 -24.19
N GLU A 245 10.32 15.14 -23.65
CA GLU A 245 10.93 14.55 -22.47
C GLU A 245 12.11 13.61 -22.82
N ILE A 246 12.35 13.34 -24.11
CA ILE A 246 13.54 12.65 -24.60
C ILE A 246 14.57 13.71 -24.95
N LYS A 247 15.66 13.75 -24.16
CA LYS A 247 16.70 14.79 -24.27
C LYS A 247 18.01 14.17 -24.69
N GLU A 248 18.79 14.96 -25.44
CA GLU A 248 20.21 14.66 -25.65
C GLU A 248 20.98 14.95 -24.35
N ILE A 249 21.83 14.04 -23.96
CA ILE A 249 22.75 14.15 -22.82
C ILE A 249 24.15 13.70 -23.25
N ASP A 250 25.15 13.96 -22.44
CA ASP A 250 26.47 13.42 -22.66
C ASP A 250 26.41 11.87 -22.65
N GLY A 251 26.77 11.26 -23.78
CA GLY A 251 26.72 9.81 -23.98
C GLY A 251 25.41 9.28 -24.62
N GLY A 252 24.52 10.16 -25.15
CA GLY A 252 23.35 9.75 -25.94
C GLY A 252 22.05 10.40 -25.52
N LYS A 253 20.94 9.63 -25.58
CA LYS A 253 19.61 10.12 -25.22
C LYS A 253 19.17 9.64 -23.84
N ALA A 254 18.37 10.44 -23.15
CA ALA A 254 17.75 10.07 -21.89
C ALA A 254 16.28 10.54 -21.83
N ILE A 255 15.47 9.80 -21.06
CA ILE A 255 14.18 10.27 -20.60
C ILE A 255 14.42 11.19 -19.40
N VAL A 256 13.92 12.43 -19.48
CA VAL A 256 13.92 13.42 -18.39
C VAL A 256 12.48 13.76 -18.07
N LYS A 257 11.91 13.11 -17.04
CA LYS A 257 10.47 13.14 -16.79
C LYS A 257 10.13 13.26 -15.30
N ILE A 258 9.14 14.08 -14.98
CA ILE A 258 8.49 14.06 -13.68
C ILE A 258 7.46 12.93 -13.68
N GLN A 259 7.65 11.96 -12.79
CA GLN A 259 6.77 10.78 -12.71
C GLN A 259 5.37 11.17 -12.22
N VAL A 260 4.32 10.72 -12.93
CA VAL A 260 2.91 11.01 -12.63
C VAL A 260 2.48 10.59 -11.21
N LYS A 261 3.06 9.52 -10.68
CA LYS A 261 2.64 8.95 -9.39
C LYS A 261 3.34 9.54 -8.18
N THR A 262 4.58 9.99 -8.33
CA THR A 262 5.46 10.34 -7.20
C THR A 262 5.92 11.79 -7.23
N ASP A 263 5.61 12.52 -8.29
CA ASP A 263 6.07 13.89 -8.57
C ASP A 263 7.62 14.04 -8.50
N LEU A 264 8.34 12.92 -8.71
CA LEU A 264 9.80 12.90 -8.71
C LEU A 264 10.33 13.02 -10.14
N LEU A 265 11.34 13.87 -10.31
CA LEU A 265 12.15 13.91 -11.53
C LEU A 265 12.99 12.63 -11.61
N VAL A 266 12.89 11.94 -12.74
CA VAL A 266 13.77 10.81 -13.07
C VAL A 266 14.50 11.10 -14.36
N VAL A 267 15.77 10.70 -14.39
CA VAL A 267 16.62 10.74 -15.59
C VAL A 267 17.02 9.29 -15.88
N VAL A 268 16.57 8.77 -17.02
CA VAL A 268 16.86 7.39 -17.43
C VAL A 268 17.59 7.42 -18.77
N PRO A 269 18.90 7.19 -18.78
CA PRO A 269 19.68 7.03 -20.02
C PRO A 269 19.10 5.89 -20.87
N LEU A 270 19.03 6.07 -22.17
CA LEU A 270 18.51 5.09 -23.12
C LEU A 270 19.66 4.27 -23.69
N CYS A 271 19.70 2.99 -23.38
CA CYS A 271 20.58 2.05 -24.05
C CYS A 271 20.11 1.77 -25.50
N GLU A 272 20.95 1.19 -26.32
CA GLU A 272 20.66 0.87 -27.73
C GLU A 272 19.36 0.05 -27.86
N ASN A 273 19.17 -0.96 -27.03
CA ASN A 273 17.95 -1.75 -27.03
C ASN A 273 16.70 -0.93 -26.72
N ALA A 274 16.78 0.08 -25.84
CA ALA A 274 15.67 0.97 -25.59
C ALA A 274 15.38 1.87 -26.82
N LEU A 275 16.44 2.36 -27.49
CA LEU A 275 16.32 3.18 -28.70
C LEU A 275 15.66 2.41 -29.84
N ASN A 276 15.92 1.11 -29.99
CA ASN A 276 15.31 0.25 -31.02
C ASN A 276 13.78 0.12 -30.87
N TYR A 277 13.26 0.35 -29.67
CA TYR A 277 11.81 0.33 -29.39
C TYR A 277 11.17 1.72 -29.36
N LEU A 278 11.94 2.79 -29.62
CA LEU A 278 11.34 4.09 -29.87
C LEU A 278 10.72 4.09 -31.28
N PRO A 279 9.45 4.52 -31.43
CA PRO A 279 8.89 4.71 -32.75
C PRO A 279 9.61 5.86 -33.49
N SER A 280 9.48 5.91 -34.82
CA SER A 280 9.91 7.08 -35.56
C SER A 280 9.18 8.31 -35.04
N LYS A 281 9.89 9.43 -34.87
CA LYS A 281 9.30 10.66 -34.40
C LYS A 281 8.24 11.12 -35.40
N MET A 282 7.00 11.18 -34.92
CA MET A 282 5.87 11.73 -35.67
C MET A 282 5.65 13.19 -35.27
N GLU A 283 4.76 13.91 -35.99
CA GLU A 283 4.35 15.27 -35.62
C GLU A 283 3.55 15.34 -34.32
N ASP A 284 3.29 14.19 -33.70
CA ASP A 284 2.55 14.04 -32.45
C ASP A 284 3.40 14.40 -31.24
N GLU A 285 2.72 14.82 -30.18
CA GLU A 285 3.33 15.18 -28.90
C GLU A 285 3.82 13.95 -28.14
N TYR A 286 3.06 12.84 -28.21
CA TYR A 286 3.31 11.60 -27.45
C TYR A 286 4.16 10.60 -28.23
N VAL A 287 5.00 9.85 -27.47
CA VAL A 287 5.87 8.82 -28.04
C VAL A 287 5.09 7.54 -28.37
N PHE A 288 4.14 7.16 -27.53
CA PHE A 288 3.36 5.92 -27.66
C PHE A 288 1.86 6.19 -27.66
N HIS A 289 1.12 5.54 -28.59
CA HIS A 289 -0.33 5.62 -28.72
C HIS A 289 -1.01 4.38 -28.14
N LEU A 290 -0.93 4.21 -26.83
CA LEU A 290 -1.43 3.01 -26.17
C LEU A 290 -2.96 2.98 -26.09
N PRO A 291 -3.59 1.85 -26.38
CA PRO A 291 -5.03 1.69 -26.24
C PRO A 291 -5.50 1.91 -24.80
N LYS A 292 -6.80 2.09 -24.60
CA LYS A 292 -7.40 2.21 -23.26
C LYS A 292 -7.04 1.00 -22.41
N ARG A 293 -7.17 1.14 -21.06
CA ARG A 293 -6.69 0.15 -20.07
C ARG A 293 -7.05 -1.32 -20.39
N THR A 294 -8.26 -1.57 -20.88
CA THR A 294 -8.72 -2.93 -21.22
C THR A 294 -8.03 -3.45 -22.48
N GLY A 295 -7.93 -2.62 -23.52
CA GLY A 295 -7.23 -2.97 -24.77
C GLY A 295 -5.75 -3.27 -24.55
N LEU A 296 -5.07 -2.44 -23.75
CA LEU A 296 -3.68 -2.66 -23.37
C LEU A 296 -3.46 -4.03 -22.70
N GLY A 297 -4.33 -4.40 -21.76
CA GLY A 297 -4.23 -5.69 -21.09
C GLY A 297 -4.47 -6.87 -22.01
N LEU A 298 -5.48 -6.77 -22.87
CA LEU A 298 -5.82 -7.83 -23.84
C LEU A 298 -4.74 -7.96 -24.92
N GLY A 299 -4.20 -6.84 -25.41
CA GLY A 299 -3.09 -6.84 -26.39
C GLY A 299 -1.86 -7.55 -25.82
N LEU A 300 -1.44 -7.17 -24.61
CA LEU A 300 -0.32 -7.83 -23.95
C LEU A 300 -0.57 -9.33 -23.75
N GLN A 301 -1.76 -9.73 -23.33
CA GLN A 301 -2.10 -11.16 -23.17
C GLN A 301 -2.00 -11.95 -24.47
N ARG A 302 -2.41 -11.37 -25.62
CA ARG A 302 -2.27 -12.02 -26.95
C ARG A 302 -0.79 -12.22 -27.29
N ILE A 303 0.05 -11.20 -27.08
CA ILE A 303 1.48 -11.26 -27.31
C ILE A 303 2.15 -12.32 -26.44
N ILE A 304 1.87 -12.34 -25.15
CA ILE A 304 2.44 -13.30 -24.20
C ILE A 304 2.01 -14.72 -24.55
N LYS A 305 0.74 -14.93 -24.92
CA LYS A 305 0.28 -16.24 -25.40
C LYS A 305 1.01 -16.68 -26.67
N ALA A 306 1.22 -15.78 -27.61
CA ALA A 306 1.95 -16.06 -28.85
C ALA A 306 3.44 -16.36 -28.62
N SER A 307 4.05 -15.76 -27.58
CA SER A 307 5.45 -16.04 -27.22
C SER A 307 5.66 -17.36 -26.48
N GLY A 308 4.59 -18.09 -26.12
CA GLY A 308 4.65 -19.34 -25.37
C GLY A 308 5.07 -19.20 -23.91
N ILE A 309 5.00 -17.99 -23.33
CA ILE A 309 5.34 -17.74 -21.93
C ILE A 309 4.11 -18.02 -21.06
N GLU A 310 4.26 -18.93 -20.09
CA GLU A 310 3.15 -19.33 -19.20
C GLU A 310 3.02 -18.46 -17.93
N LYS A 311 4.03 -17.62 -17.65
CA LYS A 311 4.01 -16.73 -16.48
C LYS A 311 2.87 -15.69 -16.58
N PRO A 312 2.24 -15.31 -15.45
CA PRO A 312 1.22 -14.27 -15.43
C PRO A 312 1.83 -12.87 -15.62
N ILE A 313 2.12 -12.52 -16.87
CA ILE A 313 2.76 -11.26 -17.23
C ILE A 313 1.73 -10.12 -17.26
N THR A 314 2.10 -9.01 -16.64
CA THR A 314 1.37 -7.75 -16.67
C THR A 314 2.28 -6.65 -17.19
N PHE A 315 1.72 -5.50 -17.57
CA PHE A 315 2.57 -4.39 -18.02
C PHE A 315 3.59 -3.93 -16.96
N HIS A 316 3.30 -4.11 -15.67
CA HIS A 316 4.25 -3.82 -14.60
C HIS A 316 5.44 -4.80 -14.54
N THR A 317 5.29 -5.95 -15.16
CA THR A 317 6.39 -6.93 -15.28
C THR A 317 7.55 -6.35 -16.07
N SER A 318 7.32 -5.48 -17.07
CA SER A 318 8.41 -4.83 -17.80
C SER A 318 9.37 -4.07 -16.88
N ARG A 319 8.83 -3.29 -15.95
CA ARG A 319 9.63 -2.55 -14.97
C ARG A 319 10.35 -3.46 -13.97
N ARG A 320 9.73 -4.58 -13.59
CA ARG A 320 10.38 -5.61 -12.75
C ARG A 320 11.52 -6.27 -13.51
N THR A 321 11.31 -6.59 -14.78
CA THR A 321 12.33 -7.13 -15.68
C THR A 321 13.53 -6.18 -15.80
N PHE A 322 13.29 -4.88 -16.03
CA PHE A 322 14.35 -3.88 -16.01
C PHE A 322 15.15 -3.92 -14.71
N ALA A 323 14.47 -3.86 -13.55
CA ALA A 323 15.12 -3.88 -12.25
C ALA A 323 15.99 -5.12 -12.05
N THR A 324 15.45 -6.29 -12.42
CA THR A 324 16.14 -7.58 -12.31
C THR A 324 17.35 -7.65 -13.24
N LEU A 325 17.20 -7.29 -14.52
CA LEU A 325 18.28 -7.32 -15.50
C LEU A 325 19.39 -6.30 -15.18
N THR A 326 19.02 -5.08 -14.77
CA THR A 326 19.99 -4.05 -14.38
C THR A 326 20.77 -4.46 -13.14
N TYR A 327 20.12 -5.05 -12.13
CA TYR A 327 20.81 -5.58 -10.97
C TYR A 327 21.71 -6.78 -11.34
N ALA A 328 21.21 -7.67 -12.22
CA ALA A 328 21.95 -8.83 -12.73
C ALA A 328 23.20 -8.44 -13.53
N SER A 329 23.19 -7.29 -14.21
CA SER A 329 24.34 -6.77 -14.96
C SER A 329 25.47 -6.23 -14.06
N GLY A 330 25.29 -6.24 -12.72
CA GLY A 330 26.28 -5.78 -11.75
C GLY A 330 26.06 -4.37 -11.21
N SER A 331 24.96 -3.69 -11.60
CA SER A 331 24.62 -2.39 -11.03
C SER A 331 24.25 -2.54 -9.55
N ASP A 332 24.66 -1.57 -8.71
CA ASP A 332 24.27 -1.55 -7.30
C ASP A 332 22.77 -1.23 -7.12
N LEU A 333 22.22 -1.65 -5.97
CA LEU A 333 20.80 -1.52 -5.68
C LEU A 333 20.33 -0.06 -5.60
N MET A 334 21.21 0.87 -5.19
CA MET A 334 20.90 2.28 -5.10
C MET A 334 20.74 2.89 -6.50
N THR A 335 21.63 2.52 -7.45
CA THR A 335 21.53 2.92 -8.86
C THR A 335 20.23 2.41 -9.48
N VAL A 336 19.90 1.12 -9.29
CA VAL A 336 18.62 0.56 -9.74
C VAL A 336 17.43 1.33 -9.14
N SER A 337 17.47 1.63 -7.84
CA SER A 337 16.42 2.38 -7.14
C SER A 337 16.23 3.79 -7.71
N ARG A 338 17.33 4.48 -8.02
CA ARG A 338 17.31 5.83 -8.64
C ARG A 338 16.75 5.81 -10.05
N LEU A 339 17.19 4.88 -10.90
CA LEU A 339 16.66 4.70 -12.26
C LEU A 339 15.17 4.43 -12.25
N LEU A 340 14.70 3.65 -11.27
CA LEU A 340 13.28 3.39 -11.09
C LEU A 340 12.52 4.59 -10.48
N GLY A 341 13.19 5.55 -9.84
CA GLY A 341 12.54 6.63 -9.09
C GLY A 341 11.73 6.10 -7.91
N HIS A 342 12.33 5.21 -7.10
CA HIS A 342 11.76 4.76 -5.84
C HIS A 342 12.09 5.76 -4.73
N THR A 343 11.09 6.16 -3.95
CA THR A 343 11.26 7.02 -2.77
C THR A 343 11.85 6.28 -1.57
N ASN A 344 11.72 4.94 -1.57
CA ASN A 344 12.22 4.07 -0.51
C ASN A 344 12.95 2.88 -1.16
N ILE A 345 14.21 2.68 -0.79
CA ILE A 345 15.07 1.60 -1.31
C ILE A 345 14.50 0.20 -1.01
N SER A 346 13.76 0.04 0.10
CA SER A 346 13.14 -1.25 0.44
C SER A 346 12.15 -1.77 -0.63
N THR A 347 11.67 -0.88 -1.49
CA THR A 347 10.88 -1.27 -2.66
C THR A 347 11.73 -1.97 -3.73
N THR A 348 13.05 -1.74 -3.72
CA THR A 348 14.01 -2.31 -4.66
C THR A 348 14.67 -3.58 -4.10
N GLU A 349 14.79 -3.70 -2.78
CA GLU A 349 15.39 -4.86 -2.08
C GLU A 349 14.75 -6.19 -2.48
N ILE A 350 13.46 -6.19 -2.81
CA ILE A 350 12.76 -7.38 -3.29
C ILE A 350 13.38 -8.00 -4.55
N TYR A 351 14.14 -7.24 -5.35
CA TYR A 351 14.83 -7.75 -6.54
C TYR A 351 16.15 -8.41 -6.17
N ALA A 352 16.85 -7.92 -5.15
CA ALA A 352 18.06 -8.53 -4.63
C ALA A 352 17.79 -9.91 -3.99
N ASP A 353 16.65 -10.05 -3.29
CA ASP A 353 16.28 -11.31 -2.63
C ASP A 353 15.98 -12.45 -3.60
N VAL A 354 15.48 -12.14 -4.79
CA VAL A 354 15.07 -13.13 -5.81
C VAL A 354 16.25 -13.67 -6.61
N MET A 355 17.39 -12.96 -6.63
CA MET A 355 18.53 -13.33 -7.50
C MET A 355 19.55 -14.18 -6.77
N MET A 356 19.36 -15.51 -6.87
CA MET A 356 20.37 -16.50 -6.41
C MET A 356 21.71 -16.36 -7.12
N ASP A 357 21.70 -16.03 -8.42
CA ASP A 357 22.93 -15.84 -9.22
C ASP A 357 23.82 -14.70 -8.71
N SER A 358 23.24 -13.64 -8.14
CA SER A 358 24.02 -12.55 -7.55
C SER A 358 24.71 -13.01 -6.25
N LYS A 359 24.04 -13.85 -5.45
CA LYS A 359 24.62 -14.44 -4.24
C LYS A 359 25.75 -15.41 -4.57
N VAL A 360 25.54 -16.24 -5.60
CA VAL A 360 26.56 -17.17 -6.09
C VAL A 360 27.78 -16.41 -6.63
N ARG A 361 27.59 -15.36 -7.45
CA ARG A 361 28.69 -14.52 -7.95
C ARG A 361 29.46 -13.83 -6.84
N ALA A 362 28.78 -13.28 -5.83
CA ALA A 362 29.43 -12.66 -4.70
C ALA A 362 30.34 -13.66 -3.93
N MET A 363 29.86 -14.90 -3.73
CA MET A 363 30.66 -15.95 -3.10
C MET A 363 31.82 -16.40 -3.99
N GLN A 364 31.63 -16.43 -5.31
CA GLN A 364 32.67 -16.76 -6.27
C GLN A 364 33.80 -15.70 -6.31
N SER A 365 33.42 -14.43 -6.29
CA SER A 365 34.37 -13.31 -6.20
C SER A 365 35.20 -13.36 -4.93
N ILE A 366 34.66 -13.78 -3.80
CA ILE A 366 35.44 -14.02 -2.57
C ILE A 366 36.47 -15.13 -2.79
N SER A 367 36.06 -16.26 -3.41
CA SER A 367 36.98 -17.38 -3.71
C SER A 367 38.12 -16.98 -4.65
N ASP A 368 37.86 -16.03 -5.57
CA ASP A 368 38.87 -15.55 -6.52
C ASP A 368 39.88 -14.60 -5.88
N LEU A 369 39.57 -13.97 -4.73
CA LEU A 369 40.54 -13.17 -3.96
C LEU A 369 41.63 -14.02 -3.26
N PHE A 370 41.41 -15.31 -3.14
CA PHE A 370 42.32 -16.25 -2.48
C PHE A 370 43.06 -17.18 -3.46
N LYS A 371 42.93 -16.94 -4.76
CA LYS A 371 43.70 -17.59 -5.84
C LYS A 371 44.87 -16.72 -6.25
#